data_57c6760af90002ea130bcf75741be693
#
_entry.id   57c6760af90002ea130bcf75741be693
#
_cell.length_a   1.000
_cell.length_b   1.000
_cell.length_c   1.000
_cell.angle_alpha   90.00
_cell.angle_beta   90.00
_cell.angle_gamma   90.00
#
_symmetry.space_group_name_H-M   'P 1'
#
loop_
_entity.id
_entity.type
_entity.pdbx_description
1 polymer ?
#
loop_
_entity_poly.entity_id
_entity_poly.type
_entity_poly.pdbx_seq_one_letter_code
_entity_poly.pdbx_strand_id
1 'polypeptide(L)'
;IQHLFLKNFYSKKNPFGLTRYFSFLGAFVWVDAVTFGAFFALSALLSLFLQDFFLLCLVYSVFWVVRSIGESIYWFLEQFVDKHRNKPETLKGHKMFPGDAVYIHYQVFWQCVSVISIIASVYFFTKWL
;
A
#
# COMPACT_ATOMS: atom_id res chain seq x y z
N ILE A 1 -5.80 -17.59 9.11
CA ILE A 1 -5.26 -17.05 7.83
C ILE A 1 -4.15 -16.03 8.12
N GLN A 2 -4.36 -15.01 8.98
CA GLN A 2 -3.31 -14.04 9.37
C GLN A 2 -2.07 -14.70 9.96
N HIS A 3 -2.21 -15.72 10.82
CA HIS A 3 -1.10 -16.40 11.45
C HIS A 3 -0.25 -17.20 10.44
N LEU A 4 -0.89 -17.82 9.45
CA LEU A 4 -0.20 -18.52 8.35
C LEU A 4 0.52 -17.54 7.42
N PHE A 5 -0.06 -16.37 7.19
CA PHE A 5 0.56 -15.28 6.43
C PHE A 5 1.79 -14.73 7.14
N LEU A 6 1.69 -14.43 8.43
CA LEU A 6 2.80 -13.94 9.25
C LEU A 6 3.93 -14.97 9.35
N LYS A 7 3.62 -16.28 9.50
CA LYS A 7 4.62 -17.33 9.52
C LYS A 7 5.39 -17.44 8.19
N ASN A 8 4.70 -17.33 7.05
CA ASN A 8 5.36 -17.26 5.75
C ASN A 8 6.13 -15.95 5.51
N PHE A 9 5.70 -14.87 6.14
CA PHE A 9 6.34 -13.57 6.10
C PHE A 9 7.69 -13.57 6.83
N TYR A 10 7.76 -14.20 8.01
CA TYR A 10 9.00 -14.31 8.80
C TYR A 10 9.96 -15.40 8.33
N SER A 11 9.47 -16.45 7.64
CA SER A 11 10.29 -17.57 7.21
C SER A 11 11.02 -17.36 5.87
N LYS A 12 10.59 -16.40 5.05
CA LYS A 12 11.26 -16.03 3.80
C LYS A 12 11.93 -14.68 4.01
N LYS A 13 13.21 -14.53 3.59
CA LYS A 13 13.90 -13.24 3.54
C LYS A 13 13.03 -12.24 2.76
N ASN A 14 12.31 -11.41 3.46
CA ASN A 14 11.33 -10.48 2.96
C ASN A 14 11.97 -9.10 2.86
N PRO A 15 11.72 -8.31 1.80
CA PRO A 15 12.20 -6.93 1.73
C PRO A 15 11.82 -6.09 2.95
N PHE A 16 10.64 -6.33 3.56
CA PHE A 16 10.24 -5.70 4.82
C PHE A 16 10.89 -6.31 6.08
N GLY A 17 11.54 -7.47 5.97
CA GLY A 17 12.23 -8.14 7.09
C GLY A 17 13.53 -7.45 7.50
N LEU A 18 14.07 -6.56 6.68
CA LEU A 18 15.28 -5.78 7.00
C LEU A 18 15.01 -4.70 8.04
N THR A 19 13.76 -4.29 8.24
CA THR A 19 13.39 -3.26 9.21
C THR A 19 12.12 -3.66 9.94
N ARG A 20 12.29 -4.05 11.20
CA ARG A 20 11.19 -4.38 12.12
C ARG A 20 10.15 -3.25 12.19
N TYR A 21 10.58 -2.01 11.95
CA TYR A 21 9.74 -0.82 11.96
C TYR A 21 8.78 -0.74 10.76
N PHE A 22 9.11 -1.34 9.62
CA PHE A 22 8.25 -1.33 8.43
C PHE A 22 7.37 -2.58 8.27
N SER A 23 7.45 -3.53 9.22
CA SER A 23 6.64 -4.77 9.16
C SER A 23 5.13 -4.49 9.15
N PHE A 24 4.67 -3.44 9.82
CA PHE A 24 3.26 -3.05 9.82
C PHE A 24 2.80 -2.51 8.45
N LEU A 25 3.67 -1.79 7.73
CA LEU A 25 3.38 -1.36 6.35
C LEU A 25 3.26 -2.56 5.41
N GLY A 26 4.06 -3.59 5.63
CA GLY A 26 3.94 -4.86 4.91
C GLY A 26 2.58 -5.53 5.12
N ALA A 27 2.03 -5.49 6.33
CA ALA A 27 0.69 -6.01 6.61
C ALA A 27 -0.38 -5.26 5.80
N PHE A 28 -0.27 -3.95 5.62
CA PHE A 28 -1.18 -3.15 4.78
C PHE A 28 -1.09 -3.48 3.28
N VAL A 29 0.03 -3.99 2.81
CA VAL A 29 0.21 -4.40 1.40
C VAL A 29 -0.33 -5.81 1.14
N TRP A 30 -0.29 -6.70 2.15
CA TRP A 30 -0.48 -8.14 1.97
C TRP A 30 -1.81 -8.70 2.46
N VAL A 31 -2.53 -7.97 3.30
CA VAL A 31 -3.80 -8.42 3.91
C VAL A 31 -4.99 -7.66 3.28
N ASP A 32 -5.00 -7.57 1.96
CA ASP A 32 -5.84 -6.65 1.21
C ASP A 32 -7.35 -6.81 1.42
N ALA A 33 -7.90 -7.95 1.04
CA ALA A 33 -9.34 -8.02 0.83
C ALA A 33 -10.16 -8.07 2.13
N VAL A 34 -9.66 -8.76 3.15
CA VAL A 34 -10.44 -8.98 4.39
C VAL A 34 -10.35 -7.77 5.32
N THR A 35 -9.16 -7.22 5.50
CA THR A 35 -8.94 -6.09 6.42
C THR A 35 -9.48 -4.79 5.83
N PHE A 36 -9.26 -4.54 4.56
CA PHE A 36 -9.68 -3.29 3.94
C PHE A 36 -11.16 -3.26 3.60
N GLY A 37 -11.75 -4.39 3.21
CA GLY A 37 -13.19 -4.47 3.02
C GLY A 37 -13.95 -4.12 4.29
N ALA A 38 -13.57 -4.69 5.43
CA ALA A 38 -14.15 -4.38 6.73
C ALA A 38 -13.90 -2.90 7.13
N PHE A 39 -12.68 -2.40 6.93
CA PHE A 39 -12.34 -1.00 7.23
C PHE A 39 -13.20 -0.01 6.43
N PHE A 40 -13.35 -0.23 5.12
CA PHE A 40 -14.19 0.66 4.29
C PHE A 40 -15.66 0.54 4.60
N ALA A 41 -16.16 -0.65 4.89
CA ALA A 41 -17.56 -0.82 5.30
C ALA A 41 -17.86 -0.08 6.61
N LEU A 42 -16.99 -0.20 7.62
CA LEU A 42 -17.13 0.51 8.89
C LEU A 42 -17.01 2.02 8.71
N SER A 43 -16.07 2.50 7.89
CA SER A 43 -15.90 3.92 7.60
C SER A 43 -17.11 4.51 6.88
N ALA A 44 -17.69 3.77 5.93
CA ALA A 44 -18.91 4.17 5.23
C ALA A 44 -20.10 4.24 6.18
N LEU A 45 -20.29 3.24 7.05
CA LEU A 45 -21.34 3.23 8.04
C LEU A 45 -21.20 4.40 9.02
N LEU A 46 -19.99 4.66 9.50
CA LEU A 46 -19.72 5.80 10.40
C LEU A 46 -20.04 7.14 9.71
N SER A 47 -19.61 7.32 8.45
CA SER A 47 -19.88 8.54 7.69
C SER A 47 -21.36 8.74 7.41
N LEU A 48 -22.11 7.67 7.15
CA LEU A 48 -23.56 7.70 7.02
C LEU A 48 -24.24 8.08 8.33
N PHE A 49 -23.76 7.52 9.46
CA PHE A 49 -24.30 7.83 10.77
C PHE A 49 -24.06 9.30 11.15
N LEU A 50 -22.88 9.82 10.85
CA LEU A 50 -22.51 11.23 11.08
C LEU A 50 -23.05 12.18 10.00
N GLN A 51 -23.60 11.65 8.91
CA GLN A 51 -24.07 12.41 7.73
C GLN A 51 -22.97 13.30 7.13
N ASP A 52 -21.71 12.84 7.20
CA ASP A 52 -20.54 13.59 6.77
C ASP A 52 -19.81 12.87 5.63
N PHE A 53 -20.06 13.32 4.41
CA PHE A 53 -19.43 12.80 3.21
C PHE A 53 -17.93 13.17 3.10
N PHE A 54 -17.55 14.36 3.59
CA PHE A 54 -16.15 14.78 3.53
C PHE A 54 -15.27 13.95 4.47
N LEU A 55 -15.81 13.50 5.60
CA LEU A 55 -15.13 12.55 6.47
C LEU A 55 -14.83 11.24 5.75
N LEU A 56 -15.77 10.70 4.97
CA LEU A 56 -15.54 9.48 4.19
C LEU A 56 -14.43 9.70 3.15
N CYS A 57 -14.48 10.81 2.41
CA CYS A 57 -13.45 11.15 1.43
C CYS A 57 -12.07 11.32 2.06
N LEU A 58 -12.01 11.93 3.25
CA LEU A 58 -10.79 12.09 4.02
C LEU A 58 -10.21 10.73 4.42
N VAL A 59 -11.02 9.86 5.04
CA VAL A 59 -10.60 8.52 5.45
C VAL A 59 -10.08 7.73 4.25
N TYR A 60 -10.78 7.79 3.12
CA TYR A 60 -10.40 7.11 1.90
C TYR A 60 -9.07 7.63 1.33
N SER A 61 -8.88 8.95 1.30
CA SER A 61 -7.64 9.55 0.80
C SER A 61 -6.44 9.25 1.70
N VAL A 62 -6.61 9.31 3.03
CA VAL A 62 -5.57 8.94 4.00
C VAL A 62 -5.20 7.46 3.88
N PHE A 63 -6.17 6.58 3.67
CA PHE A 63 -5.89 5.18 3.39
C PHE A 63 -4.96 5.02 2.18
N TRP A 64 -5.24 5.73 1.08
CA TRP A 64 -4.39 5.68 -0.11
C TRP A 64 -3.00 6.28 0.10
N VAL A 65 -2.84 7.28 0.98
CA VAL A 65 -1.52 7.76 1.40
C VAL A 65 -0.72 6.64 2.05
N VAL A 66 -1.29 5.98 3.06
CA VAL A 66 -0.60 4.89 3.78
C VAL A 66 -0.27 3.73 2.86
N ARG A 67 -1.25 3.32 2.03
CA ARG A 67 -1.08 2.23 1.09
C ARG A 67 0.02 2.51 0.07
N SER A 68 -0.04 3.66 -0.57
CA SER A 68 0.90 4.01 -1.64
C SER A 68 2.33 4.21 -1.14
N ILE A 69 2.50 4.74 0.08
CA ILE A 69 3.82 4.80 0.73
C ILE A 69 4.35 3.39 0.99
N GLY A 70 3.52 2.48 1.51
CA GLY A 70 3.90 1.09 1.74
C GLY A 70 4.33 0.37 0.47
N GLU A 71 3.56 0.52 -0.62
CA GLU A 71 3.91 -0.03 -1.94
C GLU A 71 5.19 0.59 -2.50
N SER A 72 5.37 1.91 -2.38
CA SER A 72 6.59 2.59 -2.83
C SER A 72 7.84 2.04 -2.15
N ILE A 73 7.77 1.85 -0.82
CA ILE A 73 8.87 1.27 -0.03
C ILE A 73 9.08 -0.19 -0.44
N TYR A 74 8.01 -0.97 -0.63
CA TYR A 74 8.10 -2.36 -1.05
C TYR A 74 8.86 -2.50 -2.37
N TRP A 75 8.44 -1.77 -3.40
CA TRP A 75 9.07 -1.84 -4.73
C TRP A 75 10.48 -1.26 -4.75
N PHE A 76 10.77 -0.27 -3.90
CA PHE A 76 12.13 0.21 -3.68
C PHE A 76 13.03 -0.88 -3.11
N LEU A 77 12.57 -1.57 -2.05
CA LEU A 77 13.36 -2.61 -1.39
C LEU A 77 13.52 -3.86 -2.26
N GLU A 78 12.52 -4.20 -3.09
CA GLU A 78 12.57 -5.34 -4.00
C GLU A 78 13.73 -5.25 -5.00
N GLN A 79 14.23 -4.03 -5.31
CA GLN A 79 15.39 -3.83 -6.17
C GLN A 79 16.71 -4.31 -5.56
N PHE A 80 16.78 -4.42 -4.22
CA PHE A 80 18.02 -4.75 -3.49
C PHE A 80 18.02 -6.13 -2.86
N VAL A 81 17.05 -6.98 -3.19
CA VAL A 81 16.92 -8.33 -2.61
C VAL A 81 17.56 -9.34 -3.53
N ASP A 82 18.42 -10.21 -3.01
CA ASP A 82 19.07 -11.30 -3.78
C ASP A 82 18.03 -12.29 -4.36
N LYS A 83 16.92 -12.46 -3.69
CA LYS A 83 15.84 -13.37 -4.09
C LYS A 83 14.52 -12.62 -4.16
N HIS A 84 14.22 -12.15 -5.35
CA HIS A 84 12.97 -11.44 -5.61
C HIS A 84 11.75 -12.30 -5.31
N ARG A 85 10.77 -11.69 -4.65
CA ARG A 85 9.46 -12.30 -4.42
C ARG A 85 8.60 -12.28 -5.66
N ASN A 86 8.63 -11.15 -6.36
CA ASN A 86 7.97 -10.96 -7.65
C ASN A 86 9.04 -10.95 -8.74
N LYS A 87 9.12 -12.04 -9.51
CA LYS A 87 10.08 -12.11 -10.61
C LYS A 87 9.74 -11.06 -11.67
N PRO A 88 10.74 -10.34 -12.22
CA PRO A 88 10.50 -9.28 -13.21
C PRO A 88 9.65 -9.75 -14.38
N GLU A 89 9.88 -10.96 -14.87
CA GLU A 89 9.21 -11.54 -16.05
C GLU A 89 7.71 -11.77 -15.84
N THR A 90 7.27 -11.87 -14.57
CA THR A 90 5.85 -12.09 -14.22
C THR A 90 5.06 -10.79 -14.06
N LEU A 91 5.75 -9.66 -14.02
CA LEU A 91 5.14 -8.35 -13.78
C LEU A 91 4.60 -7.73 -15.08
N LYS A 92 3.45 -7.07 -14.96
CA LYS A 92 2.91 -6.28 -16.06
C LYS A 92 3.88 -5.13 -16.39
N GLY A 93 4.13 -4.91 -17.66
CA GLY A 93 5.08 -3.88 -18.10
C GLY A 93 6.52 -4.37 -18.28
N HIS A 94 6.86 -5.61 -17.92
CA HIS A 94 8.19 -6.17 -18.14
C HIS A 94 8.67 -6.07 -19.60
N LYS A 95 7.76 -6.14 -20.58
CA LYS A 95 8.09 -5.97 -22.00
C LYS A 95 8.57 -4.57 -22.33
N MET A 96 8.12 -3.55 -21.59
CA MET A 96 8.54 -2.15 -21.78
C MET A 96 9.73 -1.79 -20.89
N PHE A 97 9.83 -2.42 -19.73
CA PHE A 97 10.86 -2.18 -18.71
C PHE A 97 11.52 -3.51 -18.34
N PRO A 98 12.51 -3.98 -19.13
CA PRO A 98 13.13 -5.28 -18.93
C PRO A 98 13.98 -5.30 -17.65
N GLY A 99 14.07 -6.48 -17.02
CA GLY A 99 14.86 -6.67 -15.80
C GLY A 99 14.33 -5.87 -14.63
N ASP A 100 15.23 -5.35 -13.79
CA ASP A 100 14.89 -4.63 -12.56
C ASP A 100 14.24 -3.25 -12.80
N ALA A 101 14.30 -2.75 -14.04
CA ALA A 101 13.64 -1.50 -14.40
C ALA A 101 12.12 -1.52 -14.19
N VAL A 102 11.50 -2.70 -14.22
CA VAL A 102 10.08 -2.85 -13.91
C VAL A 102 9.76 -2.48 -12.47
N TYR A 103 10.64 -2.76 -11.51
CA TYR A 103 10.45 -2.40 -10.09
C TYR A 103 10.48 -0.89 -9.89
N ILE A 104 11.40 -0.19 -10.59
CA ILE A 104 11.47 1.28 -10.59
C ILE A 104 10.16 1.86 -11.13
N HIS A 105 9.63 1.28 -12.21
CA HIS A 105 8.34 1.71 -12.78
C HIS A 105 7.19 1.60 -11.75
N TYR A 106 7.08 0.47 -11.04
CA TYR A 106 6.08 0.29 -9.98
C TYR A 106 6.30 1.26 -8.81
N GLN A 107 7.56 1.47 -8.40
CA GLN A 107 7.89 2.43 -7.34
C GLN A 107 7.44 3.85 -7.72
N VAL A 108 7.80 4.32 -8.90
CA VAL A 108 7.45 5.67 -9.38
C VAL A 108 5.92 5.82 -9.50
N PHE A 109 5.23 4.81 -10.02
CA PHE A 109 3.78 4.81 -10.07
C PHE A 109 3.16 5.04 -8.69
N TRP A 110 3.59 4.28 -7.67
CA TRP A 110 3.08 4.41 -6.31
C TRP A 110 3.48 5.73 -5.64
N GLN A 111 4.64 6.28 -5.97
CA GLN A 111 5.04 7.62 -5.54
C GLN A 111 4.09 8.70 -6.10
N CYS A 112 3.71 8.60 -7.37
CA CYS A 112 2.71 9.50 -7.95
C CYS A 112 1.35 9.38 -7.25
N VAL A 113 0.90 8.15 -6.96
CA VAL A 113 -0.34 7.91 -6.19
C VAL A 113 -0.22 8.53 -4.79
N SER A 114 0.93 8.44 -4.13
CA SER A 114 1.18 9.06 -2.82
C SER A 114 0.99 10.57 -2.86
N VAL A 115 1.58 11.25 -3.83
CA VAL A 115 1.48 12.71 -3.99
C VAL A 115 0.03 13.13 -4.19
N ILE A 116 -0.68 12.47 -5.11
CA ILE A 116 -2.11 12.77 -5.38
C ILE A 116 -2.95 12.55 -4.12
N SER A 117 -2.72 11.46 -3.41
CA SER A 117 -3.48 11.12 -2.20
C SER A 117 -3.22 12.08 -1.05
N ILE A 118 -1.98 12.59 -0.90
CA ILE A 118 -1.64 13.62 0.09
C ILE A 118 -2.39 14.92 -0.23
N ILE A 119 -2.38 15.36 -1.49
CA ILE A 119 -3.10 16.57 -1.90
C ILE A 119 -4.60 16.41 -1.64
N ALA A 120 -5.18 15.26 -1.99
CA ALA A 120 -6.58 14.95 -1.74
C ALA A 120 -6.90 14.95 -0.23
N SER A 121 -6.02 14.37 0.60
CA SER A 121 -6.20 14.34 2.05
C SER A 121 -6.20 15.73 2.66
N VAL A 122 -5.29 16.61 2.24
CA VAL A 122 -5.26 18.00 2.69
C VAL A 122 -6.53 18.72 2.27
N TYR A 123 -6.96 18.55 1.02
CA TYR A 123 -8.20 19.16 0.51
C TYR A 123 -9.42 18.71 1.32
N PHE A 124 -9.63 17.42 1.50
CA PHE A 124 -10.78 16.91 2.24
C PHE A 124 -10.72 17.25 3.73
N PHE A 125 -9.54 17.32 4.31
CA PHE A 125 -9.37 17.78 5.68
C PHE A 125 -9.83 19.23 5.86
N THR A 126 -9.47 20.13 4.92
CA THR A 126 -9.92 21.53 4.97
C THR A 126 -11.42 21.69 4.71
N LYS A 127 -12.09 20.71 4.09
CA LYS A 127 -13.53 20.72 3.88
C LYS A 127 -14.31 20.09 5.02
N TRP A 128 -13.66 19.19 5.77
CA TRP A 128 -14.24 18.53 6.93
C TRP A 128 -14.22 19.42 8.17
N LEU A 129 -13.20 20.27 8.35
CA LEU A 129 -13.14 21.29 9.42
C LEU A 129 -14.17 22.39 9.20
#